data_28ff331da3bc7a452efafae16f44cd28
#
_entry.id   28ff331da3bc7a452efafae16f44cd28
#
_cell.length_a   1.000
_cell.length_b   1.000
_cell.length_c   1.000
_cell.angle_alpha   90.00
_cell.angle_beta   90.00
_cell.angle_gamma   90.00
#
_symmetry.space_group_name_H-M   'P 1'
#
loop_
_entity.id
_entity.type
_entity.pdbx_description
1 polymer ?
#
loop_
_entity_poly.entity_id
_entity_poly.type
_entity_poly.pdbx_seq_one_letter_code
_entity_poly.pdbx_strand_id
1 'polypeptide(L)'
;MLGIVLTLRRFGLVAISALALLQASAHAQLTIEITGAGTNRIPVAIADFGGEASAARVITSVVRGDLERSGLFKMIDPGAAVMTEASAPVYEEWKSRGADALAAGSIGESTDGRREARFRLYDVTKQSVLGGSAFVTSKPMLRAAGHRIADMIYEKLTGEPGIFSTRVAYVIKAGAARYELHISDADGQNAQVALISKEPIISPSWSPEGGRLAYVSFENKKPVVYVHSLASGKRIVVANFKGSNSAPAWSPDGRKLAVVLSKDGGSQIFTVNADGSGVQRLTTANAINTEPNFSPDGQFVYFTSDRGGSPQIYRIAAGGGDAQRVSFEGSYNVTPRLSPDGKSMAFISRRDGSFRLSVMDLASRQVQVLTDSHKDESPTFSPTVA
;
A
#
# COMPACT_ATOMS: atom_id res chain seq x y z
N MET A 1 77.04 7.66 -4.74
CA MET A 1 75.94 6.73 -4.39
C MET A 1 74.77 7.44 -3.66
N LEU A 2 74.47 8.72 -3.91
CA LEU A 2 73.40 9.44 -3.22
C LEU A 2 72.23 9.88 -4.14
N GLY A 3 72.31 9.57 -5.42
CA GLY A 3 71.32 10.03 -6.44
C GLY A 3 70.18 9.07 -6.76
N ILE A 4 70.31 7.79 -6.40
CA ILE A 4 69.36 6.75 -6.83
C ILE A 4 68.23 6.48 -5.78
N VAL A 5 68.46 6.85 -4.52
CA VAL A 5 67.51 6.61 -3.42
C VAL A 5 66.37 7.65 -3.38
N LEU A 6 66.56 8.85 -3.94
CA LEU A 6 65.52 9.90 -3.95
C LEU A 6 64.48 9.74 -5.08
N THR A 7 64.81 9.03 -6.15
CA THR A 7 63.92 8.83 -7.28
C THR A 7 62.86 7.73 -7.01
N LEU A 8 63.19 6.70 -6.25
CA LEU A 8 62.27 5.64 -5.88
C LEU A 8 61.18 6.04 -4.86
N ARG A 9 61.45 7.04 -4.00
CA ARG A 9 60.46 7.56 -3.06
C ARG A 9 59.42 8.45 -3.72
N ARG A 10 59.73 9.11 -4.82
CA ARG A 10 58.75 9.97 -5.54
C ARG A 10 57.76 9.17 -6.40
N PHE A 11 58.18 8.00 -6.93
CA PHE A 11 57.27 7.14 -7.67
C PHE A 11 56.29 6.35 -6.79
N GLY A 12 56.66 6.01 -5.57
CA GLY A 12 55.79 5.34 -4.62
C GLY A 12 54.61 6.22 -4.11
N LEU A 13 54.85 7.51 -3.95
CA LEU A 13 53.85 8.46 -3.49
C LEU A 13 52.82 8.83 -4.58
N VAL A 14 53.22 8.83 -5.86
CA VAL A 14 52.30 9.09 -6.99
C VAL A 14 51.43 7.88 -7.28
N ALA A 15 51.93 6.65 -7.09
CA ALA A 15 51.12 5.43 -7.25
C ALA A 15 50.06 5.26 -6.15
N ILE A 16 50.33 5.68 -4.90
CA ILE A 16 49.36 5.63 -3.79
C ILE A 16 48.30 6.72 -3.96
N SER A 17 48.63 7.90 -4.47
CA SER A 17 47.67 8.97 -4.75
C SER A 17 46.78 8.67 -5.95
N ALA A 18 47.23 7.89 -6.93
CA ALA A 18 46.40 7.46 -8.07
C ALA A 18 45.41 6.33 -7.70
N LEU A 19 45.73 5.49 -6.69
CA LEU A 19 44.81 4.44 -6.22
C LEU A 19 43.71 4.97 -5.32
N ALA A 20 43.88 6.14 -4.70
CA ALA A 20 42.85 6.78 -3.85
C ALA A 20 41.76 7.54 -4.63
N LEU A 21 41.95 7.73 -5.95
CA LEU A 21 40.99 8.43 -6.84
C LEU A 21 40.05 7.50 -7.61
N LEU A 22 40.18 6.17 -7.44
CA LEU A 22 39.30 5.15 -8.03
C LEU A 22 38.29 4.59 -7.06
N GLN A 23 37.82 5.39 -6.10
CA GLN A 23 36.55 5.11 -5.46
C GLN A 23 35.45 5.54 -6.42
N ALA A 24 35.18 4.69 -7.40
CA ALA A 24 33.94 4.74 -8.16
C ALA A 24 32.82 4.66 -7.13
N SER A 25 32.07 5.74 -7.00
CA SER A 25 30.82 5.73 -6.26
C SER A 25 29.97 4.64 -6.87
N ALA A 26 29.87 3.48 -6.23
CA ALA A 26 28.88 2.49 -6.55
C ALA A 26 27.53 3.14 -6.27
N HIS A 27 26.95 3.78 -7.28
CA HIS A 27 25.57 4.18 -7.24
C HIS A 27 24.77 2.89 -7.13
N ALA A 28 24.21 2.63 -5.94
CA ALA A 28 23.23 1.58 -5.78
C ALA A 28 22.09 1.91 -6.75
N GLN A 29 22.00 1.17 -7.83
CA GLN A 29 20.90 1.31 -8.77
C GLN A 29 19.64 0.82 -8.06
N LEU A 30 18.61 1.66 -7.98
CA LEU A 30 17.30 1.26 -7.48
C LEU A 30 16.79 0.14 -8.40
N THR A 31 16.74 -1.08 -7.90
CA THR A 31 16.12 -2.21 -8.57
C THR A 31 14.79 -2.44 -7.90
N ILE A 32 13.71 -1.99 -8.52
CA ILE A 32 12.35 -2.39 -8.13
C ILE A 32 12.09 -3.71 -8.86
N GLU A 33 12.24 -4.81 -8.14
CA GLU A 33 11.85 -6.11 -8.65
C GLU A 33 10.33 -6.19 -8.62
N ILE A 34 9.69 -6.18 -9.80
CA ILE A 34 8.29 -6.56 -9.94
C ILE A 34 8.26 -8.09 -9.86
N THR A 35 8.22 -8.60 -8.62
CA THR A 35 8.10 -10.03 -8.37
C THR A 35 6.71 -10.48 -8.82
N GLY A 36 6.65 -11.27 -9.86
CA GLY A 36 5.40 -11.83 -10.40
C GLY A 36 5.56 -12.48 -11.77
N ALA A 37 6.61 -12.17 -12.51
CA ALA A 37 6.89 -12.76 -13.84
C ALA A 37 8.13 -13.67 -13.86
N GLY A 38 8.72 -14.01 -12.71
CA GLY A 38 9.95 -14.79 -12.59
C GLY A 38 9.75 -16.30 -12.51
N THR A 39 10.78 -17.04 -12.90
CA THR A 39 10.83 -18.51 -12.99
C THR A 39 10.84 -19.24 -11.64
N ASN A 40 10.96 -18.54 -10.50
CA ASN A 40 11.11 -19.12 -9.16
C ASN A 40 9.87 -18.88 -8.27
N ARG A 41 8.71 -19.39 -8.69
CA ARG A 41 7.53 -19.38 -7.81
C ARG A 41 7.68 -20.45 -6.74
N ILE A 42 7.30 -20.13 -5.49
CA ILE A 42 7.31 -21.04 -4.37
C ILE A 42 6.20 -22.09 -4.54
N PRO A 43 6.52 -23.41 -4.67
CA PRO A 43 5.50 -24.44 -4.81
C PRO A 43 4.78 -24.67 -3.48
N VAL A 44 3.47 -24.38 -3.43
CA VAL A 44 2.65 -24.50 -2.22
C VAL A 44 1.38 -25.31 -2.49
N ALA A 45 1.10 -26.28 -1.63
CA ALA A 45 -0.17 -26.99 -1.59
C ALA A 45 -1.05 -26.43 -0.47
N ILE A 46 -2.31 -26.16 -0.77
CA ILE A 46 -3.33 -25.83 0.23
C ILE A 46 -4.34 -26.97 0.22
N ALA A 47 -4.28 -27.84 1.23
CA ALA A 47 -5.26 -28.93 1.37
C ALA A 47 -6.68 -28.35 1.56
N ASP A 48 -7.72 -29.09 1.22
CA ASP A 48 -9.06 -28.70 1.61
C ASP A 48 -9.18 -28.73 3.14
N PHE A 49 -9.64 -27.63 3.72
CA PHE A 49 -9.78 -27.52 5.17
C PHE A 49 -10.90 -28.43 5.67
N GLY A 50 -10.70 -29.02 6.84
CA GLY A 50 -11.69 -29.87 7.49
C GLY A 50 -12.75 -29.08 8.27
N GLY A 51 -13.69 -29.80 8.89
CA GLY A 51 -14.77 -29.25 9.72
C GLY A 51 -16.03 -28.93 8.95
N GLU A 52 -16.66 -27.78 9.22
CA GLU A 52 -17.90 -27.38 8.55
C GLU A 52 -17.67 -27.15 7.04
N ALA A 53 -18.15 -28.07 6.22
CA ALA A 53 -17.79 -28.16 4.79
C ALA A 53 -18.07 -26.88 3.99
N SER A 54 -19.15 -26.14 4.29
CA SER A 54 -19.48 -24.88 3.60
C SER A 54 -18.51 -23.77 3.96
N ALA A 55 -18.16 -23.62 5.23
CA ALA A 55 -17.24 -22.62 5.73
C ALA A 55 -15.79 -22.93 5.34
N ALA A 56 -15.39 -24.20 5.42
CA ALA A 56 -14.07 -24.68 5.02
C ALA A 56 -13.79 -24.37 3.54
N ARG A 57 -14.75 -24.62 2.65
CA ARG A 57 -14.62 -24.28 1.23
C ARG A 57 -14.41 -22.80 0.98
N VAL A 58 -15.14 -21.93 1.69
CA VAL A 58 -14.96 -20.47 1.56
C VAL A 58 -13.53 -20.07 1.94
N ILE A 59 -13.05 -20.51 3.10
CA ILE A 59 -11.70 -20.19 3.58
C ILE A 59 -10.64 -20.72 2.60
N THR A 60 -10.71 -22.01 2.24
CA THR A 60 -9.72 -22.65 1.34
C THR A 60 -9.66 -21.93 -0.01
N SER A 61 -10.81 -21.60 -0.60
CA SER A 61 -10.86 -20.91 -1.91
C SER A 61 -10.26 -19.51 -1.85
N VAL A 62 -10.49 -18.77 -0.77
CA VAL A 62 -9.89 -17.44 -0.56
C VAL A 62 -8.38 -17.57 -0.41
N VAL A 63 -7.88 -18.47 0.44
CA VAL A 63 -6.44 -18.67 0.63
C VAL A 63 -5.74 -19.02 -0.69
N ARG A 64 -6.30 -19.95 -1.46
CA ARG A 64 -5.73 -20.34 -2.76
C ARG A 64 -5.72 -19.16 -3.73
N GLY A 65 -6.85 -18.45 -3.86
CA GLY A 65 -6.97 -17.31 -4.78
C GLY A 65 -6.04 -16.16 -4.43
N ASP A 66 -5.83 -15.87 -3.15
CA ASP A 66 -4.93 -14.81 -2.69
C ASP A 66 -3.47 -15.12 -3.04
N LEU A 67 -3.01 -16.31 -2.67
CA LEU A 67 -1.64 -16.73 -2.94
C LEU A 67 -1.37 -16.82 -4.45
N GLU A 68 -2.32 -17.32 -5.25
CA GLU A 68 -2.20 -17.37 -6.70
C GLU A 68 -2.10 -15.98 -7.32
N ARG A 69 -2.97 -15.04 -6.91
CA ARG A 69 -2.96 -13.64 -7.39
C ARG A 69 -1.69 -12.87 -7.05
N SER A 70 -1.00 -13.22 -5.99
CA SER A 70 0.29 -12.59 -5.66
C SER A 70 1.36 -12.83 -6.74
N GLY A 71 1.20 -13.88 -7.55
CA GLY A 71 2.16 -14.27 -8.58
C GLY A 71 3.43 -14.93 -8.06
N LEU A 72 3.66 -14.97 -6.73
CA LEU A 72 4.86 -15.53 -6.11
C LEU A 72 4.77 -17.05 -5.87
N PHE A 73 3.57 -17.62 -5.94
CA PHE A 73 3.35 -19.03 -5.63
C PHE A 73 2.95 -19.84 -6.86
N LYS A 74 3.47 -21.06 -6.92
CA LYS A 74 2.99 -22.11 -7.81
C LYS A 74 2.04 -23.00 -7.01
N MET A 75 0.75 -22.89 -7.30
CA MET A 75 -0.25 -23.72 -6.63
C MET A 75 -0.10 -25.17 -7.06
N ILE A 76 0.12 -26.06 -6.08
CA ILE A 76 0.19 -27.51 -6.28
C ILE A 76 -1.19 -28.11 -5.98
N ASP A 77 -1.68 -28.92 -6.90
CA ASP A 77 -2.97 -29.59 -6.75
C ASP A 77 -2.96 -30.54 -5.53
N PRO A 78 -3.80 -30.28 -4.51
CA PRO A 78 -3.88 -31.14 -3.34
C PRO A 78 -4.66 -32.45 -3.61
N GLY A 79 -5.26 -32.60 -4.79
CA GLY A 79 -6.21 -33.69 -5.06
C GLY A 79 -7.44 -33.58 -4.15
N ALA A 80 -7.92 -34.73 -3.68
CA ALA A 80 -9.06 -34.81 -2.75
C ALA A 80 -8.64 -34.77 -1.27
N ALA A 81 -7.44 -34.30 -0.94
CA ALA A 81 -6.93 -34.29 0.42
C ALA A 81 -7.65 -33.26 1.29
N VAL A 82 -8.44 -33.73 2.26
CA VAL A 82 -9.00 -32.91 3.34
C VAL A 82 -8.13 -33.08 4.58
N MET A 83 -7.56 -31.96 5.07
CA MET A 83 -6.64 -32.01 6.21
C MET A 83 -6.98 -30.91 7.21
N THR A 84 -6.91 -31.26 8.50
CA THR A 84 -7.00 -30.30 9.60
C THR A 84 -5.61 -29.86 10.05
N GLU A 85 -5.54 -28.84 10.87
CA GLU A 85 -4.29 -28.40 11.53
C GLU A 85 -3.68 -29.46 12.45
N ALA A 86 -4.48 -30.45 12.90
CA ALA A 86 -4.03 -31.58 13.72
C ALA A 86 -3.55 -32.78 12.88
N SER A 87 -3.79 -32.78 11.56
CA SER A 87 -3.37 -33.86 10.68
C SER A 87 -1.84 -33.94 10.58
N ALA A 88 -1.28 -35.14 10.71
CA ALA A 88 0.13 -35.35 10.41
C ALA A 88 0.31 -35.53 8.90
N PRO A 89 1.08 -34.68 8.21
CA PRO A 89 1.31 -34.84 6.78
C PRO A 89 2.23 -36.03 6.49
N VAL A 90 1.92 -36.76 5.41
CA VAL A 90 2.86 -37.72 4.81
C VAL A 90 3.77 -36.92 3.86
N TYR A 91 4.88 -36.40 4.34
CA TYR A 91 5.75 -35.47 3.63
C TYR A 91 6.20 -35.97 2.27
N GLU A 92 6.51 -37.26 2.14
CA GLU A 92 6.96 -37.85 0.86
C GLU A 92 5.87 -37.80 -0.23
N GLU A 93 4.59 -37.88 0.15
CA GLU A 93 3.48 -37.72 -0.79
C GLU A 93 3.44 -36.30 -1.33
N TRP A 94 3.54 -35.29 -0.48
CA TRP A 94 3.52 -33.89 -0.89
C TRP A 94 4.76 -33.49 -1.70
N LYS A 95 5.92 -34.02 -1.31
CA LYS A 95 7.16 -33.86 -2.04
C LYS A 95 7.08 -34.48 -3.45
N SER A 96 6.49 -35.68 -3.59
CA SER A 96 6.30 -36.32 -4.89
C SER A 96 5.35 -35.55 -5.82
N ARG A 97 4.41 -34.77 -5.26
CA ARG A 97 3.55 -33.83 -5.99
C ARG A 97 4.27 -32.53 -6.35
N GLY A 98 5.46 -32.30 -5.81
CA GLY A 98 6.29 -31.12 -6.06
C GLY A 98 5.96 -29.92 -5.18
N ALA A 99 5.40 -30.12 -3.99
CA ALA A 99 5.16 -29.06 -3.02
C ALA A 99 6.37 -28.87 -2.11
N ASP A 100 6.80 -27.62 -1.91
CA ASP A 100 7.80 -27.24 -0.91
C ASP A 100 7.15 -26.87 0.43
N ALA A 101 5.93 -26.36 0.38
CA ALA A 101 5.12 -26.05 1.57
C ALA A 101 3.70 -26.61 1.45
N LEU A 102 3.10 -26.92 2.60
CA LEU A 102 1.73 -27.41 2.73
C LEU A 102 1.00 -26.64 3.82
N ALA A 103 -0.19 -26.13 3.51
CA ALA A 103 -1.11 -25.62 4.50
C ALA A 103 -2.30 -26.55 4.67
N ALA A 104 -2.65 -26.84 5.94
CA ALA A 104 -3.82 -27.59 6.36
C ALA A 104 -4.57 -26.83 7.44
N GLY A 105 -5.87 -27.03 7.58
CA GLY A 105 -6.64 -26.30 8.56
C GLY A 105 -8.05 -26.81 8.75
N SER A 106 -8.76 -26.21 9.68
CA SER A 106 -10.16 -26.54 9.96
C SER A 106 -10.98 -25.32 10.37
N ILE A 107 -12.29 -25.47 10.23
CA ILE A 107 -13.28 -24.53 10.76
C ILE A 107 -14.32 -25.32 11.56
N GLY A 108 -14.54 -24.91 12.80
CA GLY A 108 -15.45 -25.60 13.70
C GLY A 108 -15.84 -24.74 14.89
N GLU A 109 -16.60 -25.32 15.81
CA GLU A 109 -16.90 -24.66 17.07
C GLU A 109 -15.75 -24.87 18.06
N SER A 110 -15.38 -23.78 18.75
CA SER A 110 -14.45 -23.83 19.88
C SER A 110 -15.16 -24.38 21.11
N THR A 111 -14.41 -24.73 22.15
CA THR A 111 -14.96 -25.24 23.44
C THR A 111 -15.93 -24.29 24.12
N ASP A 112 -15.88 -22.99 23.79
CA ASP A 112 -16.81 -21.95 24.29
C ASP A 112 -18.01 -21.68 23.35
N GLY A 113 -18.22 -22.51 22.32
CA GLY A 113 -19.32 -22.41 21.37
C GLY A 113 -19.13 -21.34 20.30
N ARG A 114 -17.98 -20.65 20.26
CA ARG A 114 -17.65 -19.72 19.18
C ARG A 114 -17.06 -20.47 18.00
N ARG A 115 -17.29 -19.93 16.79
CA ARG A 115 -16.66 -20.48 15.59
C ARG A 115 -15.19 -20.08 15.55
N GLU A 116 -14.34 -21.03 15.23
CA GLU A 116 -12.89 -20.84 15.19
C GLU A 116 -12.31 -21.42 13.90
N ALA A 117 -11.48 -20.62 13.21
CA ALA A 117 -10.64 -21.06 12.10
C ALA A 117 -9.24 -21.36 12.63
N ARG A 118 -8.71 -22.53 12.27
CA ARG A 118 -7.37 -22.99 12.64
C ARG A 118 -6.62 -23.38 11.39
N PHE A 119 -5.32 -23.11 11.36
CA PHE A 119 -4.45 -23.61 10.29
C PHE A 119 -3.06 -23.91 10.80
N ARG A 120 -2.34 -24.72 10.05
CA ARG A 120 -0.92 -25.01 10.23
C ARG A 120 -0.24 -25.06 8.87
N LEU A 121 0.97 -24.49 8.82
CA LEU A 121 1.84 -24.45 7.66
C LEU A 121 3.06 -25.35 7.92
N TYR A 122 3.39 -26.17 6.95
CA TYR A 122 4.49 -27.13 7.01
C TYR A 122 5.52 -26.82 5.91
N ASP A 123 6.80 -26.97 6.25
CA ASP A 123 7.90 -27.10 5.29
C ASP A 123 7.98 -28.59 4.91
N VAL A 124 7.65 -28.90 3.67
CA VAL A 124 7.64 -30.28 3.17
C VAL A 124 9.05 -30.80 3.00
N THR A 125 9.99 -29.94 2.61
CA THR A 125 11.39 -30.31 2.38
C THR A 125 12.11 -30.62 3.69
N LYS A 126 11.92 -29.77 4.72
CA LYS A 126 12.53 -29.94 6.05
C LYS A 126 11.70 -30.80 6.98
N GLN A 127 10.52 -31.25 6.57
CA GLN A 127 9.59 -32.07 7.37
C GLN A 127 9.27 -31.41 8.73
N SER A 128 9.02 -30.14 8.75
CA SER A 128 8.84 -29.35 9.98
C SER A 128 7.65 -28.40 9.88
N VAL A 129 7.19 -27.92 11.04
CA VAL A 129 6.14 -26.91 11.13
C VAL A 129 6.77 -25.53 11.01
N LEU A 130 6.30 -24.72 10.06
CA LEU A 130 6.69 -23.32 9.89
C LEU A 130 5.88 -22.36 10.77
N GLY A 131 4.64 -22.73 11.10
CA GLY A 131 3.76 -21.93 11.92
C GLY A 131 2.31 -22.36 11.84
N GLY A 132 1.46 -21.62 12.49
CA GLY A 132 0.02 -21.83 12.49
C GLY A 132 -0.67 -20.84 13.42
N SER A 133 -1.98 -20.75 13.35
CA SER A 133 -2.78 -19.90 14.21
C SER A 133 -4.19 -20.44 14.37
N ALA A 134 -4.86 -19.96 15.43
CA ALA A 134 -6.27 -20.18 15.68
C ALA A 134 -6.91 -18.85 16.04
N PHE A 135 -8.06 -18.53 15.47
CA PHE A 135 -8.77 -17.29 15.77
C PHE A 135 -10.27 -17.39 15.55
N VAL A 136 -10.99 -16.67 16.38
CA VAL A 136 -12.45 -16.62 16.33
C VAL A 136 -12.91 -15.95 15.05
N THR A 137 -13.95 -16.52 14.42
CA THR A 137 -14.60 -15.98 13.21
C THR A 137 -16.11 -16.16 13.29
N SER A 138 -16.82 -15.65 12.30
CA SER A 138 -18.27 -15.80 12.15
C SER A 138 -18.63 -16.03 10.68
N LYS A 139 -19.87 -16.44 10.39
CA LYS A 139 -20.29 -16.64 8.98
C LYS A 139 -19.98 -15.46 8.06
N PRO A 140 -20.29 -14.19 8.44
CA PRO A 140 -19.95 -13.03 7.62
C PRO A 140 -18.45 -12.78 7.47
N MET A 141 -17.63 -13.30 8.40
CA MET A 141 -16.19 -13.05 8.47
C MET A 141 -15.33 -14.17 7.89
N LEU A 142 -15.93 -15.18 7.26
CA LEU A 142 -15.17 -16.33 6.72
C LEU A 142 -14.16 -15.93 5.66
N ARG A 143 -14.52 -14.99 4.77
CA ARG A 143 -13.59 -14.49 3.77
C ARG A 143 -12.40 -13.75 4.42
N ALA A 144 -12.70 -12.85 5.38
CA ALA A 144 -11.67 -12.15 6.13
C ALA A 144 -10.73 -13.12 6.87
N ALA A 145 -11.28 -14.23 7.40
CA ALA A 145 -10.46 -15.29 7.97
C ALA A 145 -9.54 -15.94 6.92
N GLY A 146 -10.05 -16.21 5.72
CA GLY A 146 -9.25 -16.72 4.59
C GLY A 146 -8.11 -15.77 4.20
N HIS A 147 -8.41 -14.47 4.01
CA HIS A 147 -7.41 -13.45 3.71
C HIS A 147 -6.32 -13.37 4.79
N ARG A 148 -6.72 -13.41 6.07
CA ARG A 148 -5.76 -13.42 7.19
C ARG A 148 -4.85 -14.64 7.20
N ILE A 149 -5.39 -15.83 6.88
CA ILE A 149 -4.58 -17.05 6.73
C ILE A 149 -3.60 -16.88 5.56
N ALA A 150 -4.06 -16.35 4.43
CA ALA A 150 -3.21 -16.10 3.27
C ALA A 150 -2.09 -15.10 3.60
N ASP A 151 -2.36 -14.01 4.34
CA ASP A 151 -1.34 -13.07 4.81
C ASP A 151 -0.27 -13.76 5.65
N MET A 152 -0.69 -14.60 6.59
CA MET A 152 0.24 -15.33 7.48
C MET A 152 1.08 -16.37 6.72
N ILE A 153 0.51 -17.05 5.73
CA ILE A 153 1.24 -17.99 4.86
C ILE A 153 2.24 -17.21 3.99
N TYR A 154 1.80 -16.12 3.40
CA TYR A 154 2.63 -15.24 2.59
C TYR A 154 3.85 -14.76 3.37
N GLU A 155 3.64 -14.18 4.55
CA GLU A 155 4.70 -13.68 5.42
C GLU A 155 5.68 -14.78 5.83
N LYS A 156 5.18 -15.97 6.21
CA LYS A 156 6.04 -17.08 6.59
C LYS A 156 6.91 -17.62 5.48
N LEU A 157 6.46 -17.56 4.23
CA LEU A 157 7.17 -18.10 3.09
C LEU A 157 8.04 -17.06 2.36
N THR A 158 7.71 -15.77 2.45
CA THR A 158 8.44 -14.70 1.75
C THR A 158 9.27 -13.83 2.69
N GLY A 159 8.92 -13.76 3.97
CA GLY A 159 9.49 -12.81 4.94
C GLY A 159 8.86 -11.41 4.89
N GLU A 160 7.95 -11.16 3.94
CA GLU A 160 7.28 -9.87 3.76
C GLU A 160 5.83 -9.95 4.26
N PRO A 161 5.28 -8.89 4.88
CA PRO A 161 3.89 -8.89 5.33
C PRO A 161 2.90 -9.11 4.17
N GLY A 162 1.87 -9.93 4.39
CA GLY A 162 0.77 -10.07 3.44
C GLY A 162 -0.13 -8.83 3.40
N ILE A 163 -0.87 -8.67 2.30
CA ILE A 163 -1.76 -7.52 2.07
C ILE A 163 -3.20 -7.94 1.72
N PHE A 164 -3.52 -9.23 1.80
CA PHE A 164 -4.81 -9.76 1.33
C PHE A 164 -5.97 -9.37 2.24
N SER A 165 -5.74 -9.15 3.54
CA SER A 165 -6.74 -8.65 4.49
C SER A 165 -7.07 -7.17 4.33
N THR A 166 -6.46 -6.47 3.37
CA THR A 166 -6.74 -5.06 3.11
C THR A 166 -8.05 -4.86 2.37
N ARG A 167 -8.56 -3.62 2.37
CA ARG A 167 -9.81 -3.26 1.70
C ARG A 167 -9.59 -2.13 0.70
N VAL A 168 -10.38 -2.14 -0.35
CA VAL A 168 -10.38 -1.10 -1.38
C VAL A 168 -11.65 -0.26 -1.26
N ALA A 169 -11.49 1.06 -1.22
CA ALA A 169 -12.60 2.01 -1.35
C ALA A 169 -12.57 2.64 -2.76
N TYR A 170 -13.69 2.60 -3.45
CA TYR A 170 -13.80 3.12 -4.81
C TYR A 170 -15.19 3.70 -5.07
N VAL A 171 -15.29 4.54 -6.10
CA VAL A 171 -16.55 5.17 -6.49
C VAL A 171 -17.00 4.64 -7.84
N ILE A 172 -18.26 4.28 -7.94
CA ILE A 172 -18.92 3.89 -9.18
C ILE A 172 -19.93 4.97 -9.57
N LYS A 173 -19.92 5.38 -10.82
CA LYS A 173 -21.02 6.11 -11.45
C LYS A 173 -22.02 5.11 -12.01
N ALA A 174 -23.03 4.76 -11.20
CA ALA A 174 -24.04 3.74 -11.53
C ALA A 174 -25.17 4.25 -12.44
N GLY A 175 -25.21 5.56 -12.73
CA GLY A 175 -26.23 6.18 -13.59
C GLY A 175 -26.01 7.68 -13.76
N ALA A 176 -26.92 8.37 -14.45
CA ALA A 176 -26.83 9.81 -14.73
C ALA A 176 -26.74 10.67 -13.45
N ALA A 177 -27.45 10.29 -12.40
CA ALA A 177 -27.48 10.96 -11.10
C ALA A 177 -27.36 9.92 -9.97
N ARG A 178 -26.44 8.98 -10.10
CA ARG A 178 -26.20 7.94 -9.09
C ARG A 178 -24.71 7.63 -9.00
N TYR A 179 -24.11 8.02 -7.89
CA TYR A 179 -22.73 7.75 -7.52
C TYR A 179 -22.74 6.91 -6.23
N GLU A 180 -21.94 5.88 -6.20
CA GLU A 180 -21.88 4.93 -5.09
C GLU A 180 -20.43 4.81 -4.60
N LEU A 181 -20.22 5.06 -3.32
CA LEU A 181 -18.96 4.76 -2.63
C LEU A 181 -19.03 3.30 -2.15
N HIS A 182 -18.17 2.47 -2.70
CA HIS A 182 -18.07 1.06 -2.38
C HIS A 182 -16.83 0.76 -1.55
N ILE A 183 -16.93 -0.30 -0.75
CA ILE A 183 -15.82 -0.94 -0.05
C ILE A 183 -15.86 -2.42 -0.39
N SER A 184 -14.74 -2.97 -0.82
CA SER A 184 -14.58 -4.39 -1.08
C SER A 184 -13.35 -4.96 -0.38
N ASP A 185 -13.25 -6.28 -0.31
CA ASP A 185 -12.00 -6.98 -0.04
C ASP A 185 -10.95 -6.62 -1.12
N ALA A 186 -9.67 -6.84 -0.86
CA ALA A 186 -8.58 -6.53 -1.79
C ALA A 186 -8.70 -7.26 -3.14
N ASP A 187 -9.40 -8.39 -3.17
CA ASP A 187 -9.67 -9.17 -4.37
C ASP A 187 -10.90 -8.69 -5.17
N GLY A 188 -11.50 -7.58 -4.77
CA GLY A 188 -12.68 -7.00 -5.40
C GLY A 188 -14.01 -7.68 -5.04
N GLN A 189 -13.98 -8.76 -4.24
CA GLN A 189 -15.18 -9.45 -3.79
C GLN A 189 -15.79 -8.78 -2.56
N ASN A 190 -16.97 -9.27 -2.15
CA ASN A 190 -17.67 -8.78 -0.95
C ASN A 190 -17.90 -7.25 -0.96
N ALA A 191 -18.14 -6.68 -2.13
CA ALA A 191 -18.36 -5.25 -2.29
C ALA A 191 -19.64 -4.80 -1.56
N GLN A 192 -19.52 -3.79 -0.72
CA GLN A 192 -20.63 -3.19 0.03
C GLN A 192 -20.73 -1.70 -0.29
N VAL A 193 -21.95 -1.21 -0.42
CA VAL A 193 -22.22 0.21 -0.65
C VAL A 193 -22.17 0.94 0.70
N ALA A 194 -21.17 1.81 0.87
CA ALA A 194 -21.05 2.66 2.05
C ALA A 194 -21.87 3.94 1.95
N LEU A 195 -22.05 4.48 0.73
CA LEU A 195 -22.82 5.70 0.49
C LEU A 195 -23.38 5.71 -0.94
N ILE A 196 -24.62 6.21 -1.07
CA ILE A 196 -25.24 6.55 -2.36
C ILE A 196 -25.49 8.05 -2.39
N SER A 197 -25.11 8.71 -3.50
CA SER A 197 -25.33 10.14 -3.73
C SER A 197 -25.88 10.38 -5.13
N LYS A 198 -26.69 11.43 -5.27
CA LYS A 198 -27.14 11.93 -6.59
C LYS A 198 -26.07 12.77 -7.29
N GLU A 199 -25.09 13.26 -6.53
CA GLU A 199 -24.02 14.11 -6.99
C GLU A 199 -22.67 13.37 -6.86
N PRO A 200 -21.62 13.79 -7.56
CA PRO A 200 -20.30 13.14 -7.52
C PRO A 200 -19.74 12.97 -6.12
N ILE A 201 -19.08 11.84 -5.92
CA ILE A 201 -18.19 11.54 -4.81
C ILE A 201 -16.81 11.32 -5.41
N ILE A 202 -15.76 11.94 -4.86
CA ILE A 202 -14.38 11.78 -5.34
C ILE A 202 -13.38 11.69 -4.19
N SER A 203 -12.18 11.27 -4.50
CA SER A 203 -11.01 11.25 -3.61
C SER A 203 -11.26 10.53 -2.28
N PRO A 204 -11.75 9.26 -2.26
CA PRO A 204 -11.84 8.50 -1.03
C PRO A 204 -10.44 8.24 -0.46
N SER A 205 -10.30 8.36 0.86
CA SER A 205 -9.05 8.17 1.60
C SER A 205 -9.32 7.45 2.91
N TRP A 206 -8.65 6.33 3.12
CA TRP A 206 -8.75 5.54 4.35
C TRP A 206 -8.06 6.23 5.52
N SER A 207 -8.71 6.20 6.69
CA SER A 207 -8.00 6.47 7.95
C SER A 207 -7.02 5.34 8.28
N PRO A 208 -5.91 5.64 8.99
CA PRO A 208 -4.87 4.64 9.27
C PRO A 208 -5.38 3.39 9.96
N GLU A 209 -6.37 3.53 10.86
CA GLU A 209 -7.02 2.43 11.57
C GLU A 209 -8.04 1.66 10.73
N GLY A 210 -8.33 2.10 9.48
CA GLY A 210 -9.25 1.45 8.56
C GLY A 210 -10.73 1.51 8.95
N GLY A 211 -11.10 2.29 9.97
CA GLY A 211 -12.49 2.41 10.46
C GLY A 211 -13.28 3.56 9.84
N ARG A 212 -12.60 4.52 9.22
CA ARG A 212 -13.21 5.72 8.64
C ARG A 212 -12.73 5.97 7.21
N LEU A 213 -13.57 6.65 6.43
CA LEU A 213 -13.23 7.17 5.11
C LEU A 213 -13.39 8.69 5.10
N ALA A 214 -12.39 9.41 4.61
CA ALA A 214 -12.54 10.78 4.17
C ALA A 214 -12.83 10.79 2.66
N TYR A 215 -13.67 11.68 2.19
CA TYR A 215 -13.96 11.86 0.77
C TYR A 215 -14.56 13.25 0.51
N VAL A 216 -14.61 13.63 -0.75
CA VAL A 216 -15.30 14.85 -1.21
C VAL A 216 -16.66 14.46 -1.76
N SER A 217 -17.71 15.13 -1.33
CA SER A 217 -19.07 14.99 -1.88
C SER A 217 -19.58 16.32 -2.41
N PHE A 218 -20.28 16.25 -3.54
CA PHE A 218 -20.94 17.40 -4.17
C PHE A 218 -22.44 17.47 -3.87
N GLU A 219 -22.95 16.72 -2.88
CA GLU A 219 -24.36 16.68 -2.51
C GLU A 219 -24.97 18.06 -2.21
N ASN A 220 -24.16 19.01 -1.75
CA ASN A 220 -24.53 20.40 -1.49
C ASN A 220 -24.26 21.34 -2.69
N LYS A 221 -24.16 20.81 -3.92
CA LYS A 221 -23.84 21.52 -5.17
C LYS A 221 -22.48 22.24 -5.15
N LYS A 222 -21.64 21.92 -4.20
CA LYS A 222 -20.24 22.37 -4.06
C LYS A 222 -19.43 21.26 -3.40
N PRO A 223 -18.10 21.23 -3.58
CA PRO A 223 -17.26 20.25 -2.92
C PRO A 223 -17.22 20.47 -1.41
N VAL A 224 -17.49 19.42 -0.63
CA VAL A 224 -17.41 19.39 0.82
C VAL A 224 -16.65 18.13 1.23
N VAL A 225 -15.69 18.26 2.16
CA VAL A 225 -14.95 17.12 2.71
C VAL A 225 -15.72 16.54 3.91
N TYR A 226 -15.98 15.25 3.85
CA TYR A 226 -16.60 14.49 4.91
C TYR A 226 -15.63 13.45 5.49
N VAL A 227 -15.81 13.13 6.76
CA VAL A 227 -15.30 11.91 7.40
C VAL A 227 -16.49 11.03 7.74
N HIS A 228 -16.47 9.78 7.30
CA HIS A 228 -17.52 8.79 7.44
C HIS A 228 -17.03 7.62 8.29
N SER A 229 -17.65 7.38 9.44
CA SER A 229 -17.42 6.20 10.28
C SER A 229 -18.17 5.00 9.73
N LEU A 230 -17.45 3.95 9.34
CA LEU A 230 -18.05 2.77 8.72
C LEU A 230 -18.87 1.94 9.71
N ALA A 231 -18.45 1.92 10.97
CA ALA A 231 -19.16 1.15 12.01
C ALA A 231 -20.52 1.75 12.38
N SER A 232 -20.63 3.09 12.41
CA SER A 232 -21.87 3.78 12.83
C SER A 232 -22.66 4.39 11.68
N GLY A 233 -22.10 4.46 10.47
CA GLY A 233 -22.67 5.20 9.34
C GLY A 233 -22.66 6.74 9.55
N LYS A 234 -22.13 7.26 10.66
CA LYS A 234 -22.11 8.69 10.97
C LYS A 234 -21.14 9.44 10.09
N ARG A 235 -21.58 10.56 9.54
CA ARG A 235 -20.79 11.46 8.70
C ARG A 235 -20.55 12.79 9.41
N ILE A 236 -19.32 13.29 9.36
CA ILE A 236 -18.92 14.58 9.93
C ILE A 236 -18.42 15.45 8.78
N VAL A 237 -18.88 16.70 8.73
CA VAL A 237 -18.35 17.72 7.82
C VAL A 237 -17.03 18.21 8.36
N VAL A 238 -15.94 18.00 7.61
CA VAL A 238 -14.59 18.40 8.01
C VAL A 238 -14.17 19.71 7.34
N ALA A 239 -14.51 19.90 6.06
CA ALA A 239 -14.26 21.17 5.38
C ALA A 239 -15.43 21.54 4.47
N ASN A 240 -16.01 22.73 4.73
CA ASN A 240 -17.13 23.30 3.99
C ASN A 240 -16.96 24.82 3.84
N PHE A 241 -15.78 25.25 3.37
CA PHE A 241 -15.44 26.66 3.21
C PHE A 241 -15.88 27.17 1.83
N LYS A 242 -15.76 28.48 1.62
CA LYS A 242 -15.96 29.12 0.30
C LYS A 242 -14.94 28.56 -0.69
N GLY A 243 -15.36 28.33 -1.92
CA GLY A 243 -14.51 27.78 -2.98
C GLY A 243 -14.32 26.25 -2.88
N SER A 244 -13.15 25.77 -3.31
CA SER A 244 -12.81 24.33 -3.32
C SER A 244 -12.50 23.82 -1.92
N ASN A 245 -12.95 22.61 -1.64
CA ASN A 245 -12.62 21.79 -0.47
C ASN A 245 -12.35 20.38 -0.98
N SER A 246 -11.10 19.96 -1.08
CA SER A 246 -10.75 18.75 -1.84
C SER A 246 -9.51 18.02 -1.30
N ALA A 247 -9.22 16.85 -1.91
CA ALA A 247 -8.02 16.06 -1.73
C ALA A 247 -7.67 15.76 -0.25
N PRO A 248 -8.59 15.16 0.53
CA PRO A 248 -8.29 14.82 1.92
C PRO A 248 -7.23 13.72 2.00
N ALA A 249 -6.24 13.91 2.88
CA ALA A 249 -5.23 12.92 3.22
C ALA A 249 -5.05 12.86 4.73
N TRP A 250 -5.15 11.68 5.32
CA TRP A 250 -5.03 11.47 6.75
C TRP A 250 -3.59 11.62 7.26
N SER A 251 -3.45 12.19 8.46
CA SER A 251 -2.23 12.05 9.23
C SER A 251 -2.08 10.60 9.75
N PRO A 252 -0.85 10.09 9.94
CA PRO A 252 -0.62 8.71 10.37
C PRO A 252 -1.25 8.34 11.71
N ASP A 253 -1.46 9.32 12.59
CA ASP A 253 -2.13 9.13 13.88
C ASP A 253 -3.67 9.18 13.79
N GLY A 254 -4.24 9.41 12.60
CA GLY A 254 -5.68 9.50 12.37
C GLY A 254 -6.39 10.68 13.02
N ARG A 255 -5.66 11.67 13.56
CA ARG A 255 -6.23 12.81 14.28
C ARG A 255 -6.51 14.01 13.37
N LYS A 256 -5.76 14.16 12.29
CA LYS A 256 -5.86 15.27 11.36
C LYS A 256 -5.99 14.80 9.91
N LEU A 257 -6.43 15.73 9.07
CA LEU A 257 -6.36 15.62 7.62
C LEU A 257 -5.59 16.83 7.07
N ALA A 258 -4.79 16.59 6.02
CA ALA A 258 -4.41 17.63 5.09
C ALA A 258 -5.50 17.73 4.03
N VAL A 259 -5.90 18.95 3.69
CA VAL A 259 -6.95 19.24 2.70
C VAL A 259 -6.53 20.41 1.82
N VAL A 260 -7.09 20.48 0.62
CA VAL A 260 -6.93 21.64 -0.28
C VAL A 260 -8.12 22.56 -0.11
N LEU A 261 -7.86 23.81 0.26
CA LEU A 261 -8.87 24.86 0.36
C LEU A 261 -8.49 26.06 -0.53
N SER A 262 -9.48 26.66 -1.19
CA SER A 262 -9.31 27.91 -1.94
C SER A 262 -10.04 29.12 -1.31
N LYS A 263 -10.38 29.02 -0.02
CA LYS A 263 -11.15 30.03 0.72
C LYS A 263 -10.49 31.41 0.80
N ASP A 264 -9.16 31.46 0.70
CA ASP A 264 -8.36 32.68 0.80
C ASP A 264 -7.71 33.06 -0.56
N GLY A 265 -8.30 32.63 -1.69
CA GLY A 265 -7.79 32.86 -3.05
C GLY A 265 -7.43 31.57 -3.77
N GLY A 266 -6.16 31.37 -4.14
CA GLY A 266 -5.70 30.14 -4.83
C GLY A 266 -5.73 28.90 -3.94
N SER A 267 -5.62 27.71 -4.57
CA SER A 267 -5.60 26.43 -3.89
C SER A 267 -4.37 26.28 -2.98
N GLN A 268 -4.59 26.06 -1.69
CA GLN A 268 -3.55 25.94 -0.68
C GLN A 268 -3.78 24.69 0.19
N ILE A 269 -2.70 24.17 0.76
CA ILE A 269 -2.78 23.06 1.72
C ILE A 269 -3.08 23.61 3.10
N PHE A 270 -4.05 23.02 3.75
CA PHE A 270 -4.41 23.25 5.15
C PHE A 270 -4.38 21.93 5.92
N THR A 271 -4.15 21.99 7.21
CA THR A 271 -4.48 20.90 8.12
C THR A 271 -5.77 21.22 8.87
N VAL A 272 -6.52 20.19 9.21
CA VAL A 272 -7.77 20.26 9.96
C VAL A 272 -7.90 19.02 10.83
N ASN A 273 -8.43 19.15 12.04
CA ASN A 273 -8.71 17.99 12.88
C ASN A 273 -9.82 17.12 12.26
N ALA A 274 -9.82 15.82 12.55
CA ALA A 274 -10.80 14.88 12.01
C ALA A 274 -12.25 15.19 12.37
N ASP A 275 -12.48 16.05 13.37
CA ASP A 275 -13.80 16.59 13.77
C ASP A 275 -14.19 17.91 13.06
N GLY A 276 -13.31 18.44 12.20
CA GLY A 276 -13.50 19.68 11.46
C GLY A 276 -13.00 20.95 12.17
N SER A 277 -12.49 20.82 13.39
CA SER A 277 -11.90 21.94 14.15
C SER A 277 -10.43 22.19 13.78
N GLY A 278 -9.81 23.23 14.29
CA GLY A 278 -8.35 23.44 14.26
C GLY A 278 -7.78 23.66 12.84
N VAL A 279 -8.50 24.37 11.97
CA VAL A 279 -8.08 24.67 10.59
C VAL A 279 -6.83 25.56 10.60
N GLN A 280 -5.72 25.05 10.05
CA GLN A 280 -4.45 25.76 9.97
C GLN A 280 -3.92 25.71 8.52
N ARG A 281 -3.54 26.86 7.97
CA ARG A 281 -2.92 26.98 6.66
C ARG A 281 -1.45 26.54 6.73
N LEU A 282 -1.02 25.66 5.82
CA LEU A 282 0.37 25.21 5.74
C LEU A 282 1.15 25.95 4.63
N THR A 283 0.53 26.17 3.46
CA THR A 283 1.22 26.76 2.30
C THR A 283 0.75 28.19 2.07
N THR A 284 1.71 29.08 1.77
CA THR A 284 1.46 30.53 1.60
C THR A 284 1.91 31.07 0.23
N ALA A 285 2.66 30.27 -0.56
CA ALA A 285 3.14 30.70 -1.87
C ALA A 285 1.97 31.05 -2.82
N ASN A 286 2.17 32.04 -3.68
CA ASN A 286 1.22 32.38 -4.75
C ASN A 286 1.36 31.35 -5.89
N ALA A 287 0.81 30.17 -5.65
CA ALA A 287 0.89 29.00 -6.53
C ALA A 287 -0.30 28.07 -6.26
N ILE A 288 -0.60 27.18 -7.17
CA ILE A 288 -1.54 26.06 -6.95
C ILE A 288 -0.82 25.00 -6.13
N ASN A 289 -1.33 24.70 -4.93
CA ASN A 289 -0.84 23.63 -4.07
C ASN A 289 -1.98 22.62 -3.88
N THR A 290 -1.74 21.35 -4.26
CA THR A 290 -2.78 20.31 -4.28
C THR A 290 -2.23 18.93 -3.95
N GLU A 291 -3.11 17.93 -3.82
CA GLU A 291 -2.79 16.52 -3.65
C GLU A 291 -1.86 16.21 -2.47
N PRO A 292 -2.18 16.69 -1.26
CA PRO A 292 -1.34 16.44 -0.11
C PRO A 292 -1.28 14.94 0.25
N ASN A 293 -0.14 14.53 0.82
CA ASN A 293 0.05 13.22 1.43
C ASN A 293 1.03 13.35 2.61
N PHE A 294 0.66 12.84 3.78
CA PHE A 294 1.57 12.83 4.92
C PHE A 294 2.68 11.80 4.75
N SER A 295 3.87 12.11 5.27
CA SER A 295 4.88 11.08 5.50
C SER A 295 4.43 10.11 6.61
N PRO A 296 4.86 8.83 6.59
CA PRO A 296 4.44 7.83 7.58
C PRO A 296 4.80 8.20 9.03
N ASP A 297 5.86 8.98 9.23
CA ASP A 297 6.26 9.51 10.53
C ASP A 297 5.46 10.76 10.96
N GLY A 298 4.61 11.29 10.09
CA GLY A 298 3.80 12.48 10.33
C GLY A 298 4.56 13.80 10.36
N GLN A 299 5.86 13.80 10.08
CA GLN A 299 6.70 15.01 10.19
C GLN A 299 6.52 15.95 9.00
N PHE A 300 6.19 15.42 7.81
CA PHE A 300 6.06 16.18 6.58
C PHE A 300 4.73 15.95 5.88
N VAL A 301 4.32 16.95 5.09
CA VAL A 301 3.27 16.84 4.08
C VAL A 301 3.92 17.03 2.71
N TYR A 302 3.81 16.02 1.85
CA TYR A 302 4.21 16.07 0.45
C TYR A 302 3.02 16.54 -0.38
N PHE A 303 3.26 17.32 -1.42
CA PHE A 303 2.18 17.88 -2.24
C PHE A 303 2.67 18.30 -3.61
N THR A 304 1.75 18.47 -4.54
CA THR A 304 2.00 19.04 -5.87
C THR A 304 1.94 20.55 -5.80
N SER A 305 2.92 21.25 -6.44
CA SER A 305 2.92 22.71 -6.57
C SER A 305 3.51 23.17 -7.90
N ASP A 306 2.92 24.20 -8.50
CA ASP A 306 3.40 24.85 -9.71
C ASP A 306 4.26 26.10 -9.44
N ARG A 307 4.71 26.32 -8.19
CA ARG A 307 5.53 27.49 -7.77
C ARG A 307 6.83 27.66 -8.54
N GLY A 308 7.34 26.62 -9.17
CA GLY A 308 8.52 26.64 -10.03
C GLY A 308 8.21 26.76 -11.52
N GLY A 309 6.98 27.14 -11.91
CA GLY A 309 6.53 27.31 -13.29
C GLY A 309 5.81 26.10 -13.87
N SER A 310 6.10 24.87 -13.41
CA SER A 310 5.39 23.65 -13.77
C SER A 310 5.14 22.79 -12.53
N PRO A 311 4.09 21.94 -12.55
CA PRO A 311 3.77 21.06 -11.41
C PRO A 311 4.92 20.14 -11.04
N GLN A 312 5.35 20.23 -9.79
CA GLN A 312 6.41 19.41 -9.19
C GLN A 312 6.02 19.02 -7.77
N ILE A 313 6.70 18.02 -7.24
CA ILE A 313 6.46 17.56 -5.87
C ILE A 313 7.34 18.35 -4.91
N TYR A 314 6.71 18.86 -3.87
CA TYR A 314 7.31 19.57 -2.75
C TYR A 314 6.95 18.88 -1.44
N ARG A 315 7.71 19.15 -0.39
CA ARG A 315 7.36 18.79 0.98
C ARG A 315 7.46 20.01 1.90
N ILE A 316 6.66 20.03 2.93
CA ILE A 316 6.68 21.03 4.00
C ILE A 316 6.56 20.32 5.34
N ALA A 317 7.17 20.84 6.41
CA ALA A 317 6.94 20.30 7.73
C ALA A 317 5.44 20.36 8.09
N ALA A 318 4.91 19.34 8.77
CA ALA A 318 3.48 19.28 9.15
C ALA A 318 3.06 20.43 10.08
N GLY A 319 4.01 21.06 10.76
CA GLY A 319 3.82 22.27 11.56
C GLY A 319 3.89 23.59 10.77
N GLY A 320 4.22 23.54 9.47
CA GLY A 320 4.43 24.73 8.63
C GLY A 320 5.91 25.06 8.40
N GLY A 321 6.21 26.18 7.76
CA GLY A 321 7.56 26.64 7.41
C GLY A 321 7.78 26.68 5.89
N ASP A 322 9.02 26.55 5.45
CA ASP A 322 9.38 26.63 4.04
C ASP A 322 9.21 25.29 3.32
N ALA A 323 8.61 25.35 2.12
CA ALA A 323 8.46 24.17 1.30
C ALA A 323 9.74 23.89 0.50
N GLN A 324 10.14 22.64 0.48
CA GLN A 324 11.30 22.12 -0.24
C GLN A 324 10.88 21.29 -1.45
N ARG A 325 11.51 21.53 -2.60
CA ARG A 325 11.26 20.71 -3.81
C ARG A 325 11.87 19.32 -3.62
N VAL A 326 11.13 18.31 -4.06
CA VAL A 326 11.51 16.88 -3.97
C VAL A 326 11.80 16.28 -5.34
N SER A 327 10.96 16.58 -6.35
CA SER A 327 11.14 16.06 -7.71
C SER A 327 11.92 17.06 -8.58
N PHE A 328 12.93 16.56 -9.29
CA PHE A 328 13.82 17.37 -10.14
C PHE A 328 13.86 16.87 -11.59
N GLU A 329 13.58 15.58 -11.81
CA GLU A 329 13.55 14.99 -13.14
C GLU A 329 12.19 15.17 -13.81
N GLY A 330 12.19 15.51 -15.11
CA GLY A 330 10.99 15.73 -15.90
C GLY A 330 10.31 17.08 -15.64
N SER A 331 9.42 17.46 -16.55
CA SER A 331 8.75 18.75 -16.53
C SER A 331 7.44 18.78 -15.75
N TYR A 332 6.91 17.60 -15.35
CA TYR A 332 5.60 17.50 -14.72
C TYR A 332 5.57 16.26 -13.81
N ASN A 333 5.42 16.48 -12.51
CA ASN A 333 5.33 15.43 -11.49
C ASN A 333 4.24 15.80 -10.49
N VAL A 334 3.27 14.89 -10.28
CA VAL A 334 2.07 15.17 -9.48
C VAL A 334 1.66 13.95 -8.65
N THR A 335 0.72 14.15 -7.74
CA THR A 335 0.06 13.11 -6.95
C THR A 335 1.04 12.26 -6.15
N PRO A 336 1.86 12.85 -5.25
CA PRO A 336 2.80 12.09 -4.43
C PRO A 336 2.07 11.15 -3.47
N ARG A 337 2.58 9.91 -3.34
CA ARG A 337 2.16 8.93 -2.33
C ARG A 337 3.39 8.27 -1.76
N LEU A 338 3.53 8.34 -0.44
CA LEU A 338 4.65 7.72 0.27
C LEU A 338 4.35 6.24 0.53
N SER A 339 5.37 5.40 0.39
CA SER A 339 5.30 4.00 0.86
C SER A 339 5.12 3.97 2.38
N PRO A 340 4.48 2.93 2.94
CA PRO A 340 4.27 2.81 4.38
C PRO A 340 5.55 2.85 5.20
N ASP A 341 6.67 2.35 4.67
CA ASP A 341 8.00 2.40 5.29
C ASP A 341 8.72 3.76 5.13
N GLY A 342 8.14 4.68 4.35
CA GLY A 342 8.70 6.00 4.10
C GLY A 342 9.95 6.04 3.23
N LYS A 343 10.35 4.94 2.60
CA LYS A 343 11.56 4.87 1.77
C LYS A 343 11.32 5.27 0.32
N SER A 344 10.11 5.05 -0.18
CA SER A 344 9.76 5.30 -1.57
C SER A 344 8.58 6.26 -1.71
N MET A 345 8.49 6.89 -2.87
CA MET A 345 7.37 7.75 -3.24
C MET A 345 6.89 7.38 -4.65
N ALA A 346 5.63 6.93 -4.76
CA ALA A 346 4.94 6.80 -6.03
C ALA A 346 4.35 8.15 -6.46
N PHE A 347 4.38 8.43 -7.74
CA PHE A 347 3.82 9.67 -8.30
C PHE A 347 3.56 9.51 -9.80
N ILE A 348 2.78 10.42 -10.36
CA ILE A 348 2.55 10.48 -11.80
C ILE A 348 3.54 11.47 -12.43
N SER A 349 4.31 11.00 -13.40
CA SER A 349 5.23 11.81 -14.19
C SER A 349 4.76 11.90 -15.65
N ARG A 350 4.97 13.05 -16.29
CA ARG A 350 4.76 13.18 -17.72
C ARG A 350 6.06 12.87 -18.46
N ARG A 351 6.05 11.82 -19.28
CA ARG A 351 7.15 11.37 -20.13
C ARG A 351 6.63 11.19 -21.55
N ASP A 352 7.30 11.78 -22.53
CA ASP A 352 6.95 11.68 -23.96
C ASP A 352 5.46 11.97 -24.25
N GLY A 353 4.89 12.95 -23.56
CA GLY A 353 3.48 13.31 -23.68
C GLY A 353 2.49 12.44 -22.90
N SER A 354 2.92 11.31 -22.34
CA SER A 354 2.10 10.35 -21.60
C SER A 354 2.26 10.51 -20.09
N PHE A 355 1.19 10.25 -19.35
CA PHE A 355 1.20 10.20 -17.88
C PHE A 355 1.46 8.76 -17.43
N ARG A 356 2.55 8.56 -16.69
CA ARG A 356 3.04 7.25 -16.28
C ARG A 356 3.29 7.20 -14.78
N LEU A 357 3.01 6.05 -14.18
CA LEU A 357 3.38 5.78 -12.80
C LEU A 357 4.90 5.69 -12.68
N SER A 358 5.45 6.48 -11.78
CA SER A 358 6.87 6.49 -11.43
C SER A 358 7.04 6.26 -9.94
N VAL A 359 8.17 5.66 -9.54
CA VAL A 359 8.57 5.51 -8.14
C VAL A 359 9.95 6.13 -7.96
N MET A 360 10.10 6.90 -6.89
CA MET A 360 11.36 7.49 -6.45
C MET A 360 11.81 6.84 -5.16
N ASP A 361 13.05 6.38 -5.08
CA ASP A 361 13.73 6.13 -3.82
C ASP A 361 14.10 7.47 -3.16
N LEU A 362 13.61 7.71 -1.95
CA LEU A 362 13.76 9.02 -1.30
C LEU A 362 15.18 9.29 -0.78
N ALA A 363 15.98 8.24 -0.57
CA ALA A 363 17.36 8.39 -0.11
C ALA A 363 18.31 8.73 -1.27
N SER A 364 18.26 7.94 -2.35
CA SER A 364 19.11 8.12 -3.54
C SER A 364 18.53 9.12 -4.55
N ARG A 365 17.23 9.41 -4.49
CA ARG A 365 16.44 10.19 -5.45
C ARG A 365 16.37 9.60 -6.85
N GLN A 366 16.73 8.33 -7.01
CA GLN A 366 16.57 7.62 -8.27
C GLN A 366 15.10 7.42 -8.59
N VAL A 367 14.74 7.62 -9.87
CA VAL A 367 13.37 7.50 -10.36
C VAL A 367 13.29 6.36 -11.37
N GLN A 368 12.34 5.46 -11.17
CA GLN A 368 11.99 4.40 -12.11
C GLN A 368 10.55 4.59 -12.58
N VAL A 369 10.34 4.47 -13.90
CA VAL A 369 9.00 4.42 -14.50
C VAL A 369 8.51 2.98 -14.45
N LEU A 370 7.32 2.75 -13.88
CA LEU A 370 6.80 1.41 -13.67
C LEU A 370 5.82 0.95 -14.75
N THR A 371 5.21 1.87 -15.49
CA THR A 371 4.15 1.53 -16.45
C THR A 371 4.46 2.05 -17.84
N ASP A 372 3.92 1.37 -18.85
CA ASP A 372 3.92 1.82 -20.25
C ASP A 372 2.56 2.45 -20.65
N SER A 373 1.69 2.65 -19.71
CA SER A 373 0.39 3.31 -19.87
C SER A 373 0.55 4.77 -20.35
N HIS A 374 -0.54 5.32 -20.90
CA HIS A 374 -0.57 6.72 -21.35
C HIS A 374 -1.37 7.65 -20.44
N LYS A 375 -2.15 7.09 -19.49
CA LYS A 375 -3.13 7.84 -18.68
C LYS A 375 -3.20 7.32 -17.24
N ASP A 376 -2.06 7.09 -16.62
CA ASP A 376 -2.06 6.71 -15.21
C ASP A 376 -2.46 7.89 -14.33
N GLU A 377 -3.24 7.61 -13.30
CA GLU A 377 -3.74 8.58 -12.33
C GLU A 377 -3.74 8.01 -10.92
N SER A 378 -3.59 8.86 -9.93
CA SER A 378 -3.88 8.60 -8.51
C SER A 378 -3.31 7.29 -7.95
N PRO A 379 -1.98 7.11 -7.94
CA PRO A 379 -1.36 5.90 -7.38
C PRO A 379 -1.67 5.79 -5.88
N THR A 380 -1.60 4.57 -5.36
CA THR A 380 -1.67 4.29 -3.92
C THR A 380 -0.83 3.08 -3.59
N PHE A 381 -0.30 3.06 -2.37
CA PHE A 381 0.32 1.87 -1.81
C PHE A 381 -0.72 1.05 -1.02
N SER A 382 -0.55 -0.26 -1.03
CA SER A 382 -1.20 -1.10 -0.02
C SER A 382 -0.59 -0.78 1.35
N PRO A 383 -1.39 -0.72 2.43
CA PRO A 383 -0.83 -0.66 3.76
C PRO A 383 -0.08 -1.96 4.04
N THR A 384 1.08 -1.89 4.69
CA THR A 384 1.67 -3.06 5.32
C THR A 384 0.78 -3.44 6.50
N VAL A 385 0.34 -4.68 6.54
CA VAL A 385 -0.43 -5.20 7.69
C VAL A 385 0.55 -5.29 8.86
N ALA A 386 0.30 -4.51 9.91
CA ALA A 386 1.08 -4.56 11.15
C ALA A 386 0.65 -5.76 12.00
#